data_db2cbaf1e00f818fd472045b2e761d48
#
_entry.id   db2cbaf1e00f818fd472045b2e761d48
#
_cell.length_a   1.000
_cell.length_b   1.000
_cell.length_c   1.000
_cell.angle_alpha   90.00
_cell.angle_beta   90.00
_cell.angle_gamma   90.00
#
_symmetry.space_group_name_H-M   'P 1'
#
loop_
_entity.id
_entity.type
_entity.pdbx_description
1 polymer ?
#
loop_
_entity_poly.entity_id
_entity_poly.type
_entity_poly.pdbx_seq_one_letter_code
_entity_poly.pdbx_strand_id
1 'polypeptide(L)'
;LYHAKKSIGYSVSEVTHLLSKVIAKHCAESKTLKEIFSESIKEVRSIIGLDDSNHEEYCKLPKFAFVFAKLTKTKLEYMLLGDCVMLVNDQEVTDHRVDRLFDLGKNEIAHSSKEGPERKVILQKIRELANTSNGYWIGSLDESCVEHAIYGSTEVTSPQIVLMSDGFYEFYSQHPENKLDDLIVMRKQSQEVDPIYGKKDDASILIVDLLTD
;
A
#
# COMPACT_ATOMS: atom_id res chain seq x y z
N LEU A 1 13.96 -0.24 -3.97
CA LEU A 1 14.33 0.19 -2.60
C LEU A 1 15.70 0.87 -2.56
N TYR A 2 16.73 0.27 -3.17
CA TYR A 2 18.10 0.80 -3.13
C TYR A 2 18.26 2.13 -3.91
N HIS A 3 17.49 2.34 -4.97
CA HIS A 3 17.58 3.54 -5.81
C HIS A 3 16.98 4.79 -5.16
N ALA A 4 15.89 4.67 -4.41
CA ALA A 4 15.25 5.81 -3.75
C ALA A 4 16.19 6.47 -2.73
N LYS A 5 16.87 5.69 -1.87
CA LYS A 5 17.81 6.24 -0.89
C LYS A 5 19.00 6.95 -1.52
N LYS A 6 19.42 6.53 -2.72
CA LYS A 6 20.55 7.16 -3.44
C LYS A 6 20.16 8.49 -4.09
N SER A 7 18.88 8.66 -4.49
CA SER A 7 18.41 9.89 -5.17
C SER A 7 17.94 10.97 -4.21
N ILE A 8 17.22 10.60 -3.15
CA ILE A 8 16.60 11.57 -2.24
C ILE A 8 17.12 11.50 -0.79
N GLY A 9 18.07 10.61 -0.50
CA GLY A 9 18.64 10.43 0.84
C GLY A 9 17.73 9.70 1.84
N TYR A 10 16.48 9.38 1.48
CA TYR A 10 15.49 8.74 2.33
C TYR A 10 15.10 7.36 1.80
N SER A 11 14.91 6.40 2.69
CA SER A 11 14.31 5.10 2.36
C SER A 11 12.79 5.22 2.23
N VAL A 12 12.15 4.21 1.61
CA VAL A 12 10.68 4.15 1.54
C VAL A 12 10.07 4.17 2.94
N SER A 13 10.63 3.41 3.89
CA SER A 13 10.16 3.37 5.28
C SER A 13 10.24 4.74 5.97
N GLU A 14 11.33 5.49 5.78
CA GLU A 14 11.46 6.84 6.36
C GLU A 14 10.43 7.81 5.77
N VAL A 15 10.19 7.74 4.46
CA VAL A 15 9.19 8.57 3.78
C VAL A 15 7.77 8.22 4.23
N THR A 16 7.41 6.94 4.27
CA THR A 16 6.06 6.52 4.68
C THR A 16 5.79 6.84 6.15
N HIS A 17 6.79 6.72 7.01
CA HIS A 17 6.66 7.12 8.41
C HIS A 17 6.49 8.65 8.58
N LEU A 18 7.24 9.44 7.82
CA LEU A 18 7.09 10.88 7.80
C LEU A 18 5.69 11.28 7.26
N LEU A 19 5.26 10.65 6.15
CA LEU A 19 3.95 10.90 5.55
C LEU A 19 2.82 10.57 6.54
N SER A 20 2.89 9.44 7.25
CA SER A 20 1.90 9.07 8.27
C SER A 20 1.79 10.12 9.38
N LYS A 21 2.90 10.69 9.84
CA LYS A 21 2.89 11.76 10.85
C LYS A 21 2.26 13.05 10.32
N VAL A 22 2.55 13.42 9.07
CA VAL A 22 1.99 14.61 8.44
C VAL A 22 0.49 14.43 8.20
N ILE A 23 0.05 13.26 7.73
CA ILE A 23 -1.37 12.92 7.58
C ILE A 23 -2.09 13.06 8.93
N ALA A 24 -1.55 12.49 10.00
CA ALA A 24 -2.15 12.58 11.33
C ALA A 24 -2.33 14.04 11.82
N LYS A 25 -1.38 14.91 11.49
CA LYS A 25 -1.47 16.36 11.76
C LYS A 25 -2.66 17.00 11.01
N HIS A 26 -2.84 16.67 9.74
CA HIS A 26 -3.90 17.24 8.90
C HIS A 26 -5.29 16.60 9.14
N CYS A 27 -5.36 15.41 9.75
CA CYS A 27 -6.64 14.73 10.03
C CYS A 27 -7.58 15.50 10.97
N ALA A 28 -7.07 16.40 11.79
CA ALA A 28 -7.86 17.25 12.68
C ALA A 28 -8.67 18.33 11.94
N GLU A 29 -8.36 18.56 10.67
CA GLU A 29 -9.00 19.59 9.86
C GLU A 29 -10.27 19.05 9.18
N SER A 30 -11.21 19.94 8.85
CA SER A 30 -12.45 19.59 8.14
C SER A 30 -12.23 19.44 6.63
N LYS A 31 -11.21 18.64 6.26
CA LYS A 31 -10.80 18.37 4.88
C LYS A 31 -11.20 16.96 4.45
N THR A 32 -11.35 16.78 3.15
CA THR A 32 -11.52 15.47 2.52
C THR A 32 -10.21 14.66 2.61
N LEU A 33 -10.32 13.33 2.53
CA LEU A 33 -9.13 12.46 2.51
C LEU A 33 -8.17 12.83 1.37
N LYS A 34 -8.72 13.22 0.21
CA LYS A 34 -7.95 13.65 -0.95
C LYS A 34 -7.12 14.90 -0.65
N GLU A 35 -7.75 15.93 -0.07
CA GLU A 35 -7.06 17.17 0.31
C GLU A 35 -5.99 16.91 1.35
N ILE A 36 -6.32 16.14 2.41
CA ILE A 36 -5.36 15.75 3.45
C ILE A 36 -4.15 15.06 2.85
N PHE A 37 -4.37 14.10 1.95
CA PHE A 37 -3.27 13.33 1.38
C PHE A 37 -2.42 14.17 0.42
N SER A 38 -3.04 14.97 -0.46
CA SER A 38 -2.31 15.87 -1.37
C SER A 38 -1.46 16.89 -0.63
N GLU A 39 -2.01 17.54 0.40
CA GLU A 39 -1.26 18.48 1.22
C GLU A 39 -0.13 17.82 1.99
N SER A 40 -0.37 16.59 2.47
CA SER A 40 0.65 15.82 3.17
C SER A 40 1.81 15.45 2.25
N ILE A 41 1.55 15.08 0.99
CA ILE A 41 2.59 14.86 -0.02
C ILE A 41 3.43 16.14 -0.21
N LYS A 42 2.79 17.30 -0.37
CA LYS A 42 3.48 18.59 -0.55
C LYS A 42 4.36 18.92 0.66
N GLU A 43 3.83 18.77 1.87
CA GLU A 43 4.59 19.04 3.09
C GLU A 43 5.79 18.09 3.22
N VAL A 44 5.60 16.79 2.95
CA VAL A 44 6.70 15.82 2.96
C VAL A 44 7.76 16.15 1.93
N ARG A 45 7.37 16.50 0.69
CA ARG A 45 8.31 16.94 -0.35
C ARG A 45 9.15 18.13 0.11
N SER A 46 8.50 19.13 0.70
CA SER A 46 9.19 20.29 1.25
C SER A 46 10.18 19.90 2.36
N ILE A 47 9.80 19.01 3.28
CA ILE A 47 10.67 18.56 4.38
C ILE A 47 11.91 17.83 3.86
N ILE A 48 11.76 17.00 2.82
CA ILE A 48 12.89 16.22 2.27
C ILE A 48 13.64 16.97 1.15
N GLY A 49 13.28 18.21 0.88
CA GLY A 49 13.97 19.07 -0.10
C GLY A 49 13.76 18.66 -1.55
N LEU A 50 12.63 18.02 -1.88
CA LEU A 50 12.25 17.75 -3.27
C LEU A 50 11.65 18.98 -3.92
N ASP A 51 12.29 19.44 -4.98
CA ASP A 51 11.84 20.58 -5.79
C ASP A 51 10.93 20.09 -6.94
N ASP A 52 9.89 20.88 -7.25
CA ASP A 52 8.96 20.63 -8.36
C ASP A 52 9.61 20.73 -9.74
N SER A 53 10.82 21.32 -9.83
CA SER A 53 11.52 21.52 -11.09
C SER A 53 12.15 20.26 -11.70
N ASN A 54 12.24 19.15 -10.94
CA ASN A 54 12.93 17.92 -11.36
C ASN A 54 11.98 16.78 -11.71
N HIS A 55 11.18 16.95 -12.78
CA HIS A 55 10.22 15.93 -13.24
C HIS A 55 10.87 14.58 -13.58
N GLU A 56 12.12 14.55 -14.05
CA GLU A 56 12.84 13.31 -14.35
C GLU A 56 13.17 12.44 -13.11
N GLU A 57 13.11 13.02 -11.92
CA GLU A 57 13.35 12.28 -10.68
C GLU A 57 12.11 11.58 -10.11
N TYR A 58 10.91 11.90 -10.59
CA TYR A 58 9.67 11.32 -10.05
C TYR A 58 9.58 9.80 -10.19
N CYS A 59 10.11 9.24 -11.25
CA CYS A 59 10.15 7.78 -11.41
C CYS A 59 11.05 7.07 -10.37
N LYS A 60 11.94 7.82 -9.72
CA LYS A 60 12.84 7.34 -8.66
C LYS A 60 12.26 7.53 -7.27
N LEU A 61 11.14 8.23 -7.13
CA LEU A 61 10.47 8.48 -5.85
C LEU A 61 10.05 7.16 -5.19
N PRO A 62 10.02 7.12 -3.85
CA PRO A 62 9.47 5.99 -3.13
C PRO A 62 8.04 5.70 -3.58
N LYS A 63 7.75 4.42 -3.80
CA LYS A 63 6.42 3.91 -4.11
C LYS A 63 5.96 3.00 -2.98
N PHE A 64 4.72 3.11 -2.59
CA PHE A 64 4.14 2.39 -1.45
C PHE A 64 2.64 2.17 -1.65
N ALA A 65 2.15 1.00 -1.26
CA ALA A 65 0.73 0.78 -1.11
C ALA A 65 0.24 1.39 0.21
N PHE A 66 -1.01 1.85 0.25
CA PHE A 66 -1.59 2.39 1.48
C PHE A 66 -3.10 2.24 1.54
N VAL A 67 -3.60 2.18 2.76
CA VAL A 67 -4.99 2.42 3.12
C VAL A 67 -5.02 3.60 4.07
N PHE A 68 -5.83 4.60 3.76
CA PHE A 68 -6.13 5.71 4.65
C PHE A 68 -7.62 5.72 4.96
N ALA A 69 -7.96 5.52 6.21
CA ALA A 69 -9.34 5.46 6.68
C ALA A 69 -9.57 6.48 7.79
N LYS A 70 -10.70 7.21 7.71
CA LYS A 70 -11.14 8.20 8.69
C LYS A 70 -12.51 7.80 9.20
N LEU A 71 -12.56 7.42 10.47
CA LEU A 71 -13.80 7.08 11.16
C LEU A 71 -14.34 8.31 11.90
N THR A 72 -15.59 8.67 11.64
CA THR A 72 -16.32 9.75 12.30
C THR A 72 -17.64 9.21 12.83
N LYS A 73 -17.74 9.00 14.13
CA LYS A 73 -18.87 8.28 14.75
C LYS A 73 -19.02 6.89 14.12
N THR A 74 -20.04 6.70 13.28
CA THR A 74 -20.32 5.42 12.60
C THR A 74 -19.94 5.44 11.11
N LYS A 75 -19.58 6.60 10.55
CA LYS A 75 -19.25 6.76 9.14
C LYS A 75 -17.74 6.60 8.93
N LEU A 76 -17.37 5.62 8.13
CA LEU A 76 -16.02 5.41 7.65
C LEU A 76 -15.88 6.01 6.26
N GLU A 77 -14.91 6.91 6.10
CA GLU A 77 -14.42 7.37 4.81
C GLU A 77 -13.07 6.72 4.56
N TYR A 78 -12.81 6.28 3.33
CA TYR A 78 -11.55 5.61 3.00
C TYR A 78 -11.00 5.99 1.63
N MET A 79 -9.69 5.86 1.52
CA MET A 79 -8.93 6.04 0.31
C MET A 79 -7.81 5.00 0.29
N LEU A 80 -7.62 4.31 -0.83
CA LEU A 80 -6.56 3.32 -0.96
C LEU A 80 -5.91 3.33 -2.35
N LEU A 81 -4.65 2.96 -2.40
CA LEU A 81 -3.86 2.76 -3.61
C LEU A 81 -2.90 1.59 -3.42
N GLY A 82 -2.81 0.75 -4.46
CA GLY A 82 -2.03 -0.48 -4.41
C GLY A 82 -2.83 -1.62 -3.80
N ASP A 83 -2.14 -2.66 -3.40
CA ASP A 83 -2.64 -3.98 -3.01
C ASP A 83 -2.91 -4.17 -1.51
N CYS A 84 -2.94 -3.07 -0.75
CA CYS A 84 -3.44 -3.12 0.62
C CYS A 84 -4.94 -3.44 0.64
N VAL A 85 -5.38 -4.12 1.69
CA VAL A 85 -6.76 -4.58 1.86
C VAL A 85 -7.38 -3.98 3.13
N MET A 86 -8.63 -3.55 3.00
CA MET A 86 -9.47 -3.19 4.14
C MET A 86 -10.68 -4.11 4.19
N LEU A 87 -10.95 -4.67 5.37
CA LEU A 87 -12.20 -5.39 5.67
C LEU A 87 -13.09 -4.52 6.54
N VAL A 88 -14.32 -4.31 6.11
CA VAL A 88 -15.36 -3.58 6.85
C VAL A 88 -16.74 -4.14 6.46
N ASN A 89 -17.61 -4.36 7.43
CA ASN A 89 -18.97 -4.91 7.22
C ASN A 89 -18.96 -6.21 6.38
N ASP A 90 -18.00 -7.11 6.65
CA ASP A 90 -17.77 -8.35 5.89
C ASP A 90 -17.48 -8.14 4.39
N GLN A 91 -17.10 -6.92 4.01
CA GLN A 91 -16.71 -6.58 2.65
C GLN A 91 -15.21 -6.31 2.57
N GLU A 92 -14.63 -6.78 1.49
CA GLU A 92 -13.25 -6.51 1.13
C GLU A 92 -13.19 -5.28 0.21
N VAL A 93 -12.28 -4.37 0.52
CA VAL A 93 -11.96 -3.21 -0.32
C VAL A 93 -10.47 -3.23 -0.61
N THR A 94 -10.12 -3.37 -1.88
CA THR A 94 -8.72 -3.38 -2.37
C THR A 94 -8.64 -2.89 -3.80
N ASP A 95 -7.42 -2.67 -4.29
CA ASP A 95 -7.15 -2.27 -5.68
C ASP A 95 -6.58 -3.45 -6.48
N HIS A 96 -7.44 -4.20 -7.14
CA HIS A 96 -7.05 -5.35 -7.96
C HIS A 96 -6.29 -5.01 -9.26
N ARG A 97 -6.06 -3.74 -9.58
CA ARG A 97 -5.29 -3.35 -10.78
C ARG A 97 -3.83 -3.81 -10.67
N VAL A 98 -3.29 -3.82 -9.46
CA VAL A 98 -1.93 -4.27 -9.17
C VAL A 98 -1.80 -5.78 -9.40
N ASP A 99 -2.73 -6.57 -8.86
CA ASP A 99 -2.70 -8.04 -8.89
C ASP A 99 -2.56 -8.57 -10.30
N ARG A 100 -3.35 -8.04 -11.22
CA ARG A 100 -3.38 -8.50 -12.64
C ARG A 100 -2.01 -8.44 -13.32
N LEU A 101 -1.24 -7.38 -13.07
CA LEU A 101 0.06 -7.21 -13.70
C LEU A 101 1.12 -8.09 -13.05
N PHE A 102 1.06 -8.24 -11.73
CA PHE A 102 1.96 -9.15 -11.01
C PHE A 102 1.65 -10.60 -11.33
N ASP A 103 0.39 -10.99 -11.47
CA ASP A 103 0.00 -12.34 -11.87
C ASP A 103 0.48 -12.68 -13.30
N LEU A 104 0.39 -11.75 -14.24
CA LEU A 104 0.98 -11.93 -15.56
C LEU A 104 2.50 -12.14 -15.49
N GLY A 105 3.19 -11.34 -14.67
CA GLY A 105 4.62 -11.48 -14.45
C GLY A 105 4.99 -12.79 -13.73
N LYS A 106 4.21 -13.19 -12.71
CA LYS A 106 4.37 -14.48 -12.02
C LYS A 106 4.21 -15.64 -13.00
N ASN A 107 3.20 -15.60 -13.85
CA ASN A 107 2.96 -16.63 -14.87
C ASN A 107 4.10 -16.68 -15.90
N GLU A 108 4.60 -15.54 -16.35
CA GLU A 108 5.75 -15.49 -17.26
C GLU A 108 7.01 -16.10 -16.62
N ILE A 109 7.25 -15.81 -15.34
CA ILE A 109 8.36 -16.39 -14.58
C ILE A 109 8.17 -17.89 -14.38
N ALA A 110 6.96 -18.35 -14.01
CA ALA A 110 6.68 -19.76 -13.74
C ALA A 110 6.79 -20.64 -15.00
N HIS A 111 6.40 -20.11 -16.16
CA HIS A 111 6.47 -20.83 -17.45
C HIS A 111 7.82 -20.68 -18.16
N SER A 112 8.73 -19.88 -17.65
CA SER A 112 10.06 -19.73 -18.19
C SER A 112 11.05 -20.49 -17.32
N SER A 113 12.01 -21.19 -17.94
CA SER A 113 13.18 -21.74 -17.25
C SER A 113 14.13 -20.65 -16.74
N LYS A 114 13.64 -19.43 -16.63
CA LYS A 114 14.42 -18.23 -16.33
C LYS A 114 14.69 -18.14 -14.84
N GLU A 115 15.93 -18.20 -14.46
CA GLU A 115 16.41 -18.00 -13.10
C GLU A 115 17.26 -16.72 -13.00
N GLY A 116 17.26 -16.13 -11.82
CA GLY A 116 18.20 -15.05 -11.47
C GLY A 116 18.00 -13.73 -12.24
N PRO A 117 18.89 -13.36 -13.17
CA PRO A 117 18.87 -12.03 -13.81
C PRO A 117 17.63 -11.75 -14.65
N GLU A 118 17.10 -12.73 -15.38
CA GLU A 118 15.95 -12.56 -16.26
C GLU A 118 14.67 -12.32 -15.48
N ARG A 119 14.51 -12.99 -14.34
CA ARG A 119 13.42 -12.75 -13.40
C ARG A 119 13.40 -11.29 -12.88
N LYS A 120 14.58 -10.76 -12.54
CA LYS A 120 14.71 -9.36 -12.11
C LYS A 120 14.29 -8.39 -13.22
N VAL A 121 14.56 -8.70 -14.47
CA VAL A 121 14.15 -7.87 -15.62
C VAL A 121 12.62 -7.83 -15.75
N ILE A 122 11.92 -8.97 -15.59
CA ILE A 122 10.45 -9.02 -15.64
C ILE A 122 9.85 -8.16 -14.52
N LEU A 123 10.29 -8.36 -13.29
CA LEU A 123 9.84 -7.58 -12.15
C LEU A 123 10.15 -6.09 -12.28
N GLN A 124 11.29 -5.75 -12.87
CA GLN A 124 11.65 -4.36 -13.13
C GLN A 124 10.71 -3.72 -14.15
N LYS A 125 10.38 -4.40 -15.24
CA LYS A 125 9.41 -3.93 -16.24
C LYS A 125 8.02 -3.67 -15.62
N ILE A 126 7.54 -4.57 -14.75
CA ILE A 126 6.27 -4.37 -14.05
C ILE A 126 6.34 -3.12 -13.17
N ARG A 127 7.43 -2.94 -12.42
CA ARG A 127 7.62 -1.76 -11.56
C ARG A 127 7.70 -0.45 -12.34
N GLU A 128 8.22 -0.48 -13.56
CA GLU A 128 8.27 0.69 -14.45
C GLU A 128 6.89 1.12 -14.94
N LEU A 129 5.89 0.23 -14.88
CA LEU A 129 4.50 0.55 -15.19
C LEU A 129 3.76 1.23 -14.03
N ALA A 130 4.35 1.35 -12.85
CA ALA A 130 3.72 2.02 -11.72
C ALA A 130 3.52 3.52 -11.98
N ASN A 131 2.31 4.00 -11.74
CA ASN A 131 1.85 5.37 -11.97
C ASN A 131 1.90 5.77 -13.46
N THR A 132 1.51 4.83 -14.31
CA THR A 132 1.32 5.06 -15.76
C THR A 132 -0.07 4.61 -16.20
N SER A 133 -0.58 5.19 -17.28
CA SER A 133 -1.91 4.87 -17.83
C SER A 133 -2.05 3.42 -18.31
N ASN A 134 -0.95 2.80 -18.71
CA ASN A 134 -0.91 1.40 -19.19
C ASN A 134 -0.52 0.40 -18.09
N GLY A 135 -0.39 0.85 -16.87
CA GLY A 135 0.05 0.05 -15.75
C GLY A 135 -0.93 0.06 -14.58
N TYR A 136 -0.40 0.31 -13.41
CA TYR A 136 -1.15 0.38 -12.16
C TYR A 136 -0.80 1.64 -11.38
N TRP A 137 -1.69 2.01 -10.47
CA TRP A 137 -1.49 3.18 -9.62
C TRP A 137 -1.10 2.75 -8.21
N ILE A 138 -0.12 3.45 -7.64
CA ILE A 138 0.41 3.19 -6.30
C ILE A 138 0.80 4.52 -5.65
N GLY A 139 0.75 4.59 -4.34
CA GLY A 139 1.16 5.77 -3.59
C GLY A 139 2.60 6.18 -3.91
N SER A 140 2.83 7.46 -4.07
CA SER A 140 4.14 8.06 -4.28
C SER A 140 4.15 9.50 -3.76
N LEU A 141 5.30 10.16 -3.85
CA LEU A 141 5.39 11.61 -3.57
C LEU A 141 5.00 12.46 -4.79
N ASP A 142 4.53 11.86 -5.87
CA ASP A 142 3.88 12.55 -6.97
C ASP A 142 2.36 12.59 -6.71
N GLU A 143 1.80 13.78 -6.61
CA GLU A 143 0.37 14.00 -6.32
C GLU A 143 -0.56 13.42 -7.39
N SER A 144 -0.08 13.18 -8.61
CA SER A 144 -0.89 12.60 -9.67
C SER A 144 -1.49 11.24 -9.28
N CYS A 145 -0.84 10.50 -8.39
CA CYS A 145 -1.36 9.22 -7.89
C CYS A 145 -2.68 9.37 -7.12
N VAL A 146 -2.93 10.53 -6.50
CA VAL A 146 -4.11 10.81 -5.68
C VAL A 146 -5.39 10.72 -6.51
N GLU A 147 -5.37 11.19 -7.76
CA GLU A 147 -6.53 11.16 -8.66
C GLU A 147 -6.98 9.74 -9.03
N HIS A 148 -6.11 8.76 -8.86
CA HIS A 148 -6.33 7.38 -9.22
C HIS A 148 -6.63 6.46 -8.03
N ALA A 149 -6.69 7.03 -6.82
CA ALA A 149 -7.03 6.28 -5.62
C ALA A 149 -8.48 5.79 -5.67
N ILE A 150 -8.74 4.67 -5.03
CA ILE A 150 -10.09 4.19 -4.75
C ILE A 150 -10.61 4.94 -3.54
N TYR A 151 -11.74 5.60 -3.69
CA TYR A 151 -12.44 6.33 -2.64
C TYR A 151 -13.77 5.70 -2.33
N GLY A 152 -14.16 5.75 -1.08
CA GLY A 152 -15.49 5.36 -0.67
C GLY A 152 -15.86 5.84 0.71
N SER A 153 -17.12 5.61 1.04
CA SER A 153 -17.61 5.78 2.40
C SER A 153 -18.72 4.78 2.69
N THR A 154 -18.78 4.32 3.93
CA THR A 154 -19.78 3.39 4.40
C THR A 154 -20.14 3.66 5.86
N GLU A 155 -21.37 3.35 6.26
CA GLU A 155 -21.71 3.23 7.66
C GLU A 155 -21.09 1.92 8.19
N VAL A 156 -20.46 2.00 9.35
CA VAL A 156 -19.84 0.81 9.96
C VAL A 156 -20.86 0.13 10.85
N THR A 157 -21.16 -1.12 10.51
CA THR A 157 -22.08 -2.00 11.24
C THR A 157 -21.39 -3.20 11.86
N SER A 158 -20.17 -3.50 11.39
CA SER A 158 -19.34 -4.56 11.97
C SER A 158 -18.64 -4.09 13.25
N PRO A 159 -18.32 -5.00 14.18
CA PRO A 159 -17.60 -4.65 15.40
C PRO A 159 -16.13 -4.30 15.17
N GLN A 160 -15.62 -4.59 13.99
CA GLN A 160 -14.21 -4.40 13.66
C GLN A 160 -14.01 -3.83 12.26
N ILE A 161 -12.94 -3.04 12.12
CA ILE A 161 -12.34 -2.66 10.85
C ILE A 161 -10.93 -3.23 10.84
N VAL A 162 -10.54 -3.90 9.75
CA VAL A 162 -9.21 -4.51 9.62
C VAL A 162 -8.51 -3.95 8.40
N LEU A 163 -7.29 -3.47 8.56
CA LEU A 163 -6.44 -3.01 7.48
C LEU A 163 -5.23 -3.93 7.39
N MET A 164 -4.91 -4.40 6.20
CA MET A 164 -3.82 -5.37 5.96
C MET A 164 -2.95 -4.93 4.79
N SER A 165 -1.64 -5.22 4.87
CA SER A 165 -0.80 -5.25 3.70
C SER A 165 -1.06 -6.52 2.89
N ASP A 166 -0.64 -6.55 1.62
CA ASP A 166 -0.69 -7.69 0.72
C ASP A 166 -0.10 -8.96 1.35
N GLY A 167 1.09 -8.87 1.94
CA GLY A 167 1.77 -10.01 2.55
C GLY A 167 1.08 -10.57 3.81
N PHE A 168 0.20 -9.80 4.50
CA PHE A 168 -0.65 -10.36 5.54
C PHE A 168 -1.95 -10.91 4.95
N TYR A 169 -2.54 -10.22 3.98
CA TYR A 169 -3.78 -10.63 3.34
C TYR A 169 -3.62 -11.96 2.57
N GLU A 170 -2.52 -12.16 1.86
CA GLU A 170 -2.24 -13.44 1.21
C GLU A 170 -2.24 -14.59 2.22
N PHE A 171 -1.60 -14.39 3.38
CA PHE A 171 -1.60 -15.38 4.46
C PHE A 171 -3.00 -15.58 5.07
N TYR A 172 -3.75 -14.50 5.29
CA TYR A 172 -5.12 -14.52 5.79
C TYR A 172 -6.05 -15.31 4.84
N SER A 173 -5.98 -15.07 3.55
CA SER A 173 -6.83 -15.71 2.54
C SER A 173 -6.59 -17.22 2.40
N GLN A 174 -5.40 -17.70 2.77
CA GLN A 174 -5.04 -19.11 2.77
C GLN A 174 -5.54 -19.86 4.03
N HIS A 175 -5.99 -19.13 5.06
CA HIS A 175 -6.41 -19.69 6.35
C HIS A 175 -7.76 -19.12 6.82
N PRO A 176 -8.81 -19.23 6.00
CA PRO A 176 -10.09 -18.54 6.26
C PRO A 176 -10.83 -19.03 7.51
N GLU A 177 -10.49 -20.24 8.01
CA GLU A 177 -11.07 -20.83 9.21
C GLU A 177 -10.47 -20.33 10.52
N ASN A 178 -9.33 -19.61 10.46
CA ASN A 178 -8.62 -19.17 11.64
C ASN A 178 -9.06 -17.77 12.08
N LYS A 179 -9.04 -17.53 13.39
CA LYS A 179 -9.26 -16.19 13.94
C LYS A 179 -8.05 -15.27 13.67
N LEU A 180 -8.30 -13.98 13.55
CA LEU A 180 -7.23 -13.01 13.28
C LEU A 180 -6.08 -13.06 14.29
N ASP A 181 -6.38 -13.21 15.58
CA ASP A 181 -5.34 -13.31 16.63
C ASP A 181 -4.44 -14.53 16.43
N ASP A 182 -5.03 -15.68 16.08
CA ASP A 182 -4.29 -16.91 15.80
C ASP A 182 -3.41 -16.72 14.54
N LEU A 183 -3.95 -16.07 13.51
CA LEU A 183 -3.22 -15.77 12.27
C LEU A 183 -2.02 -14.85 12.50
N ILE A 184 -2.13 -13.88 13.40
CA ILE A 184 -1.01 -13.00 13.78
C ILE A 184 0.13 -13.82 14.38
N VAL A 185 -0.20 -14.76 15.27
CA VAL A 185 0.79 -15.65 15.88
C VAL A 185 1.40 -16.59 14.86
N MET A 186 0.57 -17.25 14.04
CA MET A 186 0.99 -18.16 12.98
C MET A 186 1.92 -17.44 11.97
N ARG A 187 1.56 -16.23 11.52
CA ARG A 187 2.36 -15.46 10.55
C ARG A 187 3.73 -15.08 11.12
N LYS A 188 3.81 -14.74 12.42
CA LYS A 188 5.09 -14.47 13.09
C LYS A 188 6.00 -15.68 13.11
N GLN A 189 5.43 -16.89 13.27
CA GLN A 189 6.15 -18.14 13.35
C GLN A 189 6.42 -18.78 11.97
N SER A 190 5.67 -18.40 10.94
CA SER A 190 5.82 -18.92 9.59
C SER A 190 7.23 -18.70 9.05
N GLN A 191 7.77 -19.72 8.41
CA GLN A 191 9.05 -19.69 7.66
C GLN A 191 8.82 -19.52 6.15
N GLU A 192 7.58 -19.32 5.73
CA GLU A 192 7.24 -19.13 4.33
C GLU A 192 7.98 -17.95 3.73
N VAL A 193 8.52 -18.16 2.56
CA VAL A 193 9.18 -17.14 1.74
C VAL A 193 8.44 -16.99 0.44
N ASP A 194 8.31 -15.75 -0.02
CA ASP A 194 7.77 -15.48 -1.34
C ASP A 194 8.61 -16.20 -2.40
N PRO A 195 8.00 -17.07 -3.22
CA PRO A 195 8.73 -17.84 -4.22
C PRO A 195 9.35 -16.94 -5.30
N ILE A 196 8.86 -15.73 -5.44
CA ILE A 196 9.35 -14.75 -6.39
C ILE A 196 10.56 -14.00 -5.84
N TYR A 197 10.49 -13.51 -4.62
CA TYR A 197 11.55 -12.69 -4.02
C TYR A 197 12.57 -13.50 -3.22
N GLY A 198 12.25 -14.76 -2.89
CA GLY A 198 13.13 -15.63 -2.11
C GLY A 198 13.35 -15.13 -0.67
N LYS A 199 12.44 -14.33 -0.15
CA LYS A 199 12.46 -13.79 1.21
C LYS A 199 11.03 -13.78 1.77
N LYS A 200 10.91 -13.74 3.10
CA LYS A 200 9.62 -13.53 3.75
C LYS A 200 9.11 -12.15 3.38
N ASP A 201 7.88 -12.08 2.94
CA ASP A 201 7.25 -10.80 2.65
C ASP A 201 6.89 -10.05 3.91
N ASP A 202 6.97 -8.73 3.85
CA ASP A 202 6.61 -7.85 4.96
C ASP A 202 5.09 -7.90 5.16
N ALA A 203 4.65 -8.22 6.38
CA ALA A 203 3.24 -8.37 6.70
C ALA A 203 2.85 -7.43 7.83
N SER A 204 1.83 -6.61 7.58
CA SER A 204 1.30 -5.65 8.54
C SER A 204 -0.21 -5.80 8.66
N ILE A 205 -0.72 -5.69 9.88
CA ILE A 205 -2.15 -5.67 10.17
C ILE A 205 -2.46 -4.62 11.23
N LEU A 206 -3.55 -3.90 11.04
CA LEU A 206 -4.16 -3.01 12.03
C LEU A 206 -5.61 -3.43 12.23
N ILE A 207 -5.98 -3.73 13.47
CA ILE A 207 -7.35 -4.06 13.87
C ILE A 207 -7.88 -2.89 14.71
N VAL A 208 -9.02 -2.37 14.33
CA VAL A 208 -9.75 -1.33 15.07
C VAL A 208 -11.04 -1.95 15.60
N ASP A 209 -11.08 -2.20 16.90
CA ASP A 209 -12.29 -2.65 17.59
C ASP A 209 -13.20 -1.47 17.87
N LEU A 210 -14.44 -1.57 17.46
CA LEU A 210 -15.46 -0.59 17.73
C LEU A 210 -16.21 -1.02 19.00
N LEU A 211 -16.15 -0.17 20.01
CA LEU A 211 -16.92 -0.41 21.24
C LEU A 211 -18.40 -0.34 20.88
N THR A 212 -19.10 -1.44 21.05
CA THR A 212 -20.58 -1.46 21.05
C THR A 212 -21.02 -1.03 22.45
N ASP A 213 -21.60 0.18 22.53
CA ASP A 213 -22.29 0.63 23.76
C ASP A 213 -23.48 -0.27 24.09
#